data_7d33bd621d0ffca5fb3e005edc83945b
#
_entry.id   7d33bd621d0ffca5fb3e005edc83945b
#
_cell.length_a   1.000
_cell.length_b   1.000
_cell.length_c   1.000
_cell.angle_alpha   90.00
_cell.angle_beta   90.00
_cell.angle_gamma   90.00
#
_symmetry.space_group_name_H-M   'P 1'
#
loop_
_entity.id
_entity.type
_entity.pdbx_description
1 polymer ?
#
loop_
_entity_poly.entity_id
_entity_poly.type
_entity_poly.pdbx_seq_one_letter_code
_entity_poly.pdbx_strand_id
1 'polypeptide(L)'
;MDEWLEEYTIHLTSDEQTQEDPVAMALEAVRAQLAGLQLQQENICEYLEKGVYTIDMFTKRNTTLSKEIRQLQIAEADLLRQQGEGEQKKQASTQIIPTTQHILDSYPSLSPAEKNQLWKLVMTKATVYRSQDDQLTIHIYPNLPK
;
A
#
# COMPACT_ATOMS: atom_id res chain seq x y z
N MET A 1 9.50 -26.61 10.79
CA MET A 1 8.53 -25.98 9.87
C MET A 1 7.58 -25.05 10.61
N ASP A 2 7.24 -25.36 11.85
CA ASP A 2 6.38 -24.52 12.72
C ASP A 2 7.06 -23.20 13.14
N GLU A 3 8.36 -23.23 13.47
CA GLU A 3 9.15 -22.05 13.84
C GLU A 3 9.18 -20.98 12.75
N TRP A 4 9.29 -21.37 11.48
CA TRP A 4 9.30 -20.41 10.37
C TRP A 4 7.92 -19.72 10.17
N LEU A 5 6.82 -20.47 10.41
CA LEU A 5 5.47 -19.93 10.32
C LEU A 5 5.17 -18.98 11.49
N GLU A 6 5.65 -19.28 12.68
CA GLU A 6 5.55 -18.39 13.84
C GLU A 6 6.33 -17.10 13.60
N GLU A 7 7.55 -17.17 13.08
CA GLU A 7 8.39 -16.02 12.76
C GLU A 7 7.76 -15.15 11.66
N TYR A 8 7.19 -15.77 10.61
CA TYR A 8 6.49 -15.07 9.54
C TYR A 8 5.18 -14.44 10.04
N THR A 9 4.44 -15.12 10.89
CA THR A 9 3.21 -14.61 11.52
C THR A 9 3.53 -13.45 12.47
N ILE A 10 4.62 -13.52 13.24
CA ILE A 10 5.08 -12.44 14.10
C ILE A 10 5.48 -11.21 13.26
N HIS A 11 6.15 -11.38 12.12
CA HIS A 11 6.48 -10.26 11.23
C HIS A 11 5.25 -9.60 10.64
N LEU A 12 4.22 -10.36 10.27
CA LEU A 12 2.96 -9.81 9.74
C LEU A 12 2.11 -9.14 10.82
N THR A 13 2.10 -9.68 12.05
CA THR A 13 1.35 -9.11 13.17
C THR A 13 2.07 -7.95 13.86
N SER A 14 3.40 -7.87 13.79
CA SER A 14 4.15 -6.74 14.34
C SER A 14 3.99 -5.46 13.51
N ASP A 15 3.63 -5.57 12.22
CA ASP A 15 3.32 -4.41 11.37
C ASP A 15 1.89 -3.86 11.61
N GLU A 16 1.03 -4.59 12.36
CA GLU A 16 -0.32 -4.15 12.70
C GLU A 16 -0.41 -3.30 13.99
N GLN A 17 0.71 -3.02 14.66
CA GLN A 17 0.69 -2.10 15.80
C GLN A 17 0.54 -0.65 15.30
N THR A 18 -0.72 -0.16 15.25
CA THR A 18 -1.13 1.26 15.35
C THR A 18 -0.12 2.30 14.80
N GLN A 19 0.54 2.06 13.70
CA GLN A 19 1.13 3.11 12.91
C GLN A 19 -0.01 3.74 12.12
N GLU A 20 -0.39 4.96 12.54
CA GLU A 20 -1.25 5.82 11.73
C GLU A 20 -0.74 5.77 10.30
N ASP A 21 -1.59 5.37 9.37
CA ASP A 21 -1.20 5.18 7.98
C ASP A 21 -0.68 6.52 7.43
N PRO A 22 0.61 6.65 7.12
CA PRO A 22 1.20 7.91 6.69
C PRO A 22 0.52 8.44 5.42
N VAL A 23 -0.05 7.55 4.61
CA VAL A 23 -0.81 7.92 3.41
C VAL A 23 -2.15 8.55 3.80
N ALA A 24 -2.84 7.99 4.80
CA ALA A 24 -4.09 8.55 5.30
C ALA A 24 -3.88 9.94 5.92
N MET A 25 -2.83 10.13 6.72
CA MET A 25 -2.49 11.45 7.27
C MET A 25 -2.14 12.48 6.18
N ALA A 26 -1.36 12.07 5.17
CA ALA A 26 -1.02 12.93 4.04
C ALA A 26 -2.28 13.32 3.24
N LEU A 27 -3.21 12.38 3.05
CA LEU A 27 -4.47 12.62 2.35
C LEU A 27 -5.35 13.64 3.11
N GLU A 28 -5.45 13.52 4.42
CA GLU A 28 -6.17 14.47 5.27
C GLU A 28 -5.56 15.88 5.20
N ALA A 29 -4.24 15.98 5.26
CA ALA A 29 -3.53 17.25 5.12
C ALA A 29 -3.77 17.92 3.76
N VAL A 30 -3.72 17.16 2.67
CA VAL A 30 -3.99 17.65 1.30
C VAL A 30 -5.44 18.13 1.18
N ARG A 31 -6.39 17.39 1.72
CA ARG A 31 -7.82 17.78 1.73
C ARG A 31 -8.07 19.06 2.52
N ALA A 32 -7.45 19.21 3.68
CA ALA A 32 -7.54 20.44 4.47
C ALA A 32 -6.99 21.64 3.71
N GLN A 33 -5.85 21.49 3.01
CA GLN A 33 -5.28 22.54 2.16
C GLN A 33 -6.20 22.89 0.97
N LEU A 34 -6.78 21.90 0.31
CA LEU A 34 -7.75 22.11 -0.78
C LEU A 34 -8.95 22.90 -0.32
N ALA A 35 -9.54 22.55 0.82
CA ALA A 35 -10.67 23.27 1.39
C ALA A 35 -10.31 24.75 1.69
N GLY A 36 -9.10 24.97 2.24
CA GLY A 36 -8.61 26.32 2.51
C GLY A 36 -8.42 27.16 1.24
N LEU A 37 -7.89 26.59 0.15
CA LEU A 37 -7.72 27.30 -1.11
C LEU A 37 -9.06 27.55 -1.82
N GLN A 38 -10.00 26.63 -1.74
CA GLN A 38 -11.36 26.83 -2.27
C GLN A 38 -12.07 27.98 -1.56
N LEU A 39 -11.99 28.03 -0.23
CA LEU A 39 -12.53 29.16 0.53
C LEU A 39 -11.86 30.48 0.16
N GLN A 40 -10.54 30.50 -0.07
CA GLN A 40 -9.85 31.70 -0.56
C GLN A 40 -10.36 32.11 -1.95
N GLN A 41 -10.64 31.14 -2.83
CA GLN A 41 -11.17 31.40 -4.16
C GLN A 41 -12.57 32.01 -4.10
N GLU A 42 -13.43 31.57 -3.19
CA GLU A 42 -14.74 32.18 -2.92
C GLU A 42 -14.57 33.60 -2.41
N ASN A 43 -13.69 33.85 -1.44
CA ASN A 43 -13.45 35.15 -0.88
C ASN A 43 -12.96 36.19 -1.92
N ILE A 44 -12.10 35.79 -2.88
CA ILE A 44 -11.66 36.74 -3.91
C ILE A 44 -12.78 37.11 -4.89
N CYS A 45 -13.75 36.21 -5.13
CA CYS A 45 -14.96 36.55 -5.89
C CYS A 45 -15.79 37.57 -5.16
N GLU A 46 -16.01 37.39 -3.87
CA GLU A 46 -16.73 38.36 -3.01
C GLU A 46 -16.05 39.74 -2.98
N TYR A 47 -14.70 39.75 -2.89
CA TYR A 47 -13.95 41.01 -2.92
C TYR A 47 -14.03 41.73 -4.28
N LEU A 48 -14.13 40.98 -5.38
CA LEU A 48 -14.38 41.59 -6.68
C LEU A 48 -15.78 42.20 -6.76
N GLU A 49 -16.81 41.49 -6.29
CA GLU A 49 -18.20 41.97 -6.26
C GLU A 49 -18.36 43.24 -5.39
N LYS A 50 -17.63 43.27 -4.28
CA LYS A 50 -17.60 44.48 -3.38
C LYS A 50 -16.74 45.60 -3.91
N GLY A 51 -16.10 45.45 -5.07
CA GLY A 51 -15.23 46.47 -5.67
C GLY A 51 -13.90 46.70 -4.92
N VAL A 52 -13.53 45.77 -4.01
CA VAL A 52 -12.24 45.81 -3.28
C VAL A 52 -11.09 45.40 -4.20
N TYR A 53 -11.31 44.45 -5.10
CA TYR A 53 -10.35 43.99 -6.10
C TYR A 53 -10.65 44.61 -7.46
N THR A 54 -9.60 44.97 -8.19
CA THR A 54 -9.68 45.22 -9.63
C THR A 54 -9.74 43.91 -10.39
N ILE A 55 -10.23 43.93 -11.63
CA ILE A 55 -10.29 42.75 -12.49
C ILE A 55 -8.90 42.14 -12.67
N ASP A 56 -7.85 42.98 -12.83
CA ASP A 56 -6.47 42.49 -12.97
C ASP A 56 -5.96 41.78 -11.70
N MET A 57 -6.24 42.29 -10.52
CA MET A 57 -5.85 41.68 -9.25
C MET A 57 -6.57 40.35 -9.06
N PHE A 58 -7.88 40.33 -9.34
CA PHE A 58 -8.68 39.10 -9.29
C PHE A 58 -8.13 38.07 -10.25
N THR A 59 -7.88 38.40 -11.53
CA THR A 59 -7.41 37.46 -12.54
C THR A 59 -6.06 36.83 -12.14
N LYS A 60 -5.11 37.65 -11.67
CA LYS A 60 -3.81 37.17 -11.21
C LYS A 60 -3.96 36.21 -10.01
N ARG A 61 -4.74 36.58 -9.01
CA ARG A 61 -4.93 35.81 -7.79
C ARG A 61 -5.65 34.51 -8.09
N ASN A 62 -6.74 34.57 -8.89
CA ASN A 62 -7.51 33.41 -9.29
C ASN A 62 -6.67 32.40 -10.09
N THR A 63 -5.83 32.89 -11.02
CA THR A 63 -4.94 32.03 -11.78
C THR A 63 -3.95 31.29 -10.87
N THR A 64 -3.40 31.97 -9.86
CA THR A 64 -2.50 31.35 -8.89
C THR A 64 -3.20 30.29 -8.08
N LEU A 65 -4.36 30.61 -7.48
CA LEU A 65 -5.15 29.68 -6.67
C LEU A 65 -5.61 28.46 -7.47
N SER A 66 -6.08 28.68 -8.72
CA SER A 66 -6.50 27.58 -9.59
C SER A 66 -5.34 26.63 -9.92
N LYS A 67 -4.13 27.14 -10.08
CA LYS A 67 -2.94 26.31 -10.29
C LYS A 67 -2.60 25.49 -9.04
N GLU A 68 -2.62 26.10 -7.87
CA GLU A 68 -2.36 25.43 -6.59
C GLU A 68 -3.40 24.35 -6.29
N ILE A 69 -4.68 24.67 -6.48
CA ILE A 69 -5.79 23.72 -6.32
C ILE A 69 -5.58 22.50 -7.26
N ARG A 70 -5.24 22.74 -8.52
CA ARG A 70 -5.00 21.64 -9.48
C ARG A 70 -3.82 20.76 -9.07
N GLN A 71 -2.75 21.33 -8.55
CA GLN A 71 -1.60 20.56 -8.07
C GLN A 71 -1.97 19.67 -6.88
N LEU A 72 -2.74 20.20 -5.92
CA LEU A 72 -3.22 19.44 -4.78
C LEU A 72 -4.22 18.35 -5.18
N GLN A 73 -5.08 18.59 -6.18
CA GLN A 73 -5.98 17.56 -6.71
C GLN A 73 -5.22 16.38 -7.34
N ILE A 74 -4.12 16.67 -8.04
CA ILE A 74 -3.25 15.61 -8.58
C ILE A 74 -2.60 14.83 -7.43
N ALA A 75 -2.09 15.52 -6.42
CA ALA A 75 -1.49 14.88 -5.25
C ALA A 75 -2.52 14.03 -4.48
N GLU A 76 -3.75 14.50 -4.32
CA GLU A 76 -4.84 13.73 -3.71
C GLU A 76 -5.13 12.43 -4.49
N ALA A 77 -5.23 12.52 -5.83
CA ALA A 77 -5.46 11.35 -6.68
C ALA A 77 -4.33 10.32 -6.58
N ASP A 78 -3.07 10.77 -6.51
CA ASP A 78 -1.93 9.87 -6.33
C ASP A 78 -1.92 9.19 -4.95
N LEU A 79 -2.26 9.91 -3.88
CA LEU A 79 -2.37 9.35 -2.53
C LEU A 79 -3.51 8.35 -2.42
N LEU A 80 -4.68 8.61 -3.04
CA LEU A 80 -5.79 7.66 -3.09
C LEU A 80 -5.40 6.37 -3.82
N ARG A 81 -4.64 6.46 -4.91
CA ARG A 81 -4.13 5.30 -5.61
C ARG A 81 -3.18 4.48 -4.73
N GLN A 82 -2.25 5.14 -4.03
CA GLN A 82 -1.33 4.47 -3.10
C GLN A 82 -2.06 3.77 -1.95
N GLN A 83 -3.09 4.40 -1.40
CA GLN A 83 -3.94 3.80 -0.36
C GLN A 83 -4.62 2.53 -0.87
N GLY A 84 -5.24 2.59 -2.07
CA GLY A 84 -5.89 1.43 -2.68
C GLY A 84 -4.93 0.27 -2.96
N GLU A 85 -3.72 0.55 -3.45
CA GLU A 85 -2.68 -0.46 -3.66
C GLU A 85 -2.20 -1.08 -2.33
N GLY A 86 -2.09 -0.27 -1.28
CA GLY A 86 -1.75 -0.72 0.06
C GLY A 86 -2.80 -1.66 0.67
N GLU A 87 -4.09 -1.31 0.54
CA GLU A 87 -5.19 -2.14 1.01
C GLU A 87 -5.28 -3.48 0.26
N GLN A 88 -5.10 -3.47 -1.06
CA GLN A 88 -5.07 -4.70 -1.85
C GLN A 88 -3.93 -5.63 -1.41
N LYS A 89 -2.74 -5.10 -1.13
CA LYS A 89 -1.61 -5.88 -0.60
C LYS A 89 -1.91 -6.45 0.78
N LYS A 90 -2.52 -5.68 1.68
CA LYS A 90 -2.96 -6.15 3.01
C LYS A 90 -3.98 -7.27 2.90
N GLN A 91 -5.00 -7.12 2.06
CA GLN A 91 -6.00 -8.16 1.85
C GLN A 91 -5.40 -9.44 1.27
N ALA A 92 -4.49 -9.33 0.30
CA ALA A 92 -3.79 -10.47 -0.28
C ALA A 92 -2.96 -11.21 0.78
N SER A 93 -2.22 -10.49 1.63
CA SER A 93 -1.42 -11.10 2.71
C SER A 93 -2.30 -11.79 3.78
N THR A 94 -3.42 -11.18 4.14
CA THR A 94 -4.36 -11.76 5.12
C THR A 94 -5.01 -13.06 4.61
N GLN A 95 -5.21 -13.22 3.31
CA GLN A 95 -5.74 -14.45 2.71
C GLN A 95 -4.69 -15.56 2.58
N ILE A 96 -3.41 -15.23 2.49
CA ILE A 96 -2.33 -16.20 2.34
C ILE A 96 -2.17 -17.06 3.60
N ILE A 97 -2.27 -16.49 4.79
CA ILE A 97 -2.03 -17.22 6.06
C ILE A 97 -3.02 -18.38 6.26
N PRO A 98 -4.36 -18.18 6.20
CA PRO A 98 -5.31 -19.28 6.35
C PRO A 98 -5.16 -20.35 5.27
N THR A 99 -4.86 -19.94 4.02
CA THR A 99 -4.65 -20.86 2.90
C THR A 99 -3.40 -21.70 3.11
N THR A 100 -2.31 -21.10 3.59
CA THR A 100 -1.05 -21.82 3.87
C THR A 100 -1.23 -22.79 5.04
N GLN A 101 -1.94 -22.39 6.10
CA GLN A 101 -2.25 -23.25 7.25
C GLN A 101 -3.08 -24.47 6.81
N HIS A 102 -4.15 -24.25 6.04
CA HIS A 102 -4.98 -25.33 5.51
C HIS A 102 -4.22 -26.30 4.59
N ILE A 103 -3.29 -25.78 3.80
CA ILE A 103 -2.40 -26.56 2.95
C ILE A 103 -1.45 -27.42 3.81
N LEU A 104 -0.88 -26.88 4.87
CA LEU A 104 0.01 -27.60 5.77
C LEU A 104 -0.72 -28.71 6.52
N ASP A 105 -1.94 -28.47 7.01
CA ASP A 105 -2.77 -29.46 7.68
C ASP A 105 -3.15 -30.61 6.74
N SER A 106 -3.37 -30.33 5.46
CA SER A 106 -3.70 -31.32 4.43
C SER A 106 -2.47 -32.02 3.84
N TYR A 107 -1.28 -31.44 4.01
CA TYR A 107 -0.04 -31.91 3.37
C TYR A 107 0.32 -33.39 3.62
N PRO A 108 0.14 -33.93 4.84
CA PRO A 108 0.44 -35.35 5.08
C PRO A 108 -0.41 -36.32 4.25
N SER A 109 -1.67 -35.92 3.94
CA SER A 109 -2.63 -36.73 3.20
C SER A 109 -2.52 -36.64 1.67
N LEU A 110 -1.77 -35.66 1.16
CA LEU A 110 -1.59 -35.44 -0.27
C LEU A 110 -0.69 -36.52 -0.90
N SER A 111 -1.02 -36.93 -2.12
CA SER A 111 -0.19 -37.80 -2.95
C SER A 111 1.11 -37.05 -3.38
N PRO A 112 2.17 -37.80 -3.78
CA PRO A 112 3.43 -37.20 -4.24
C PRO A 112 3.25 -36.24 -5.43
N ALA A 113 2.30 -36.50 -6.31
CA ALA A 113 2.00 -35.65 -7.47
C ALA A 113 1.36 -34.32 -7.03
N GLU A 114 0.40 -34.35 -6.10
CA GLU A 114 -0.26 -33.19 -5.55
C GLU A 114 0.73 -32.34 -4.73
N LYS A 115 1.59 -32.97 -3.93
CA LYS A 115 2.68 -32.28 -3.22
C LYS A 115 3.60 -31.54 -4.18
N ASN A 116 3.96 -32.14 -5.31
CA ASN A 116 4.81 -31.51 -6.31
C ASN A 116 4.11 -30.32 -7.02
N GLN A 117 2.82 -30.46 -7.31
CA GLN A 117 2.02 -29.36 -7.86
C GLN A 117 1.92 -28.18 -6.88
N LEU A 118 1.70 -28.46 -5.61
CA LEU A 118 1.65 -27.45 -4.54
C LEU A 118 2.96 -26.68 -4.45
N TRP A 119 4.09 -27.38 -4.42
CA TRP A 119 5.40 -26.72 -4.37
C TRP A 119 5.67 -25.85 -5.58
N LYS A 120 5.25 -26.25 -6.78
CA LYS A 120 5.35 -25.42 -7.99
C LYS A 120 4.49 -24.14 -7.93
N LEU A 121 3.37 -24.18 -7.21
CA LEU A 121 2.51 -23.02 -7.01
C LEU A 121 3.10 -22.02 -6.01
N VAL A 122 3.68 -22.53 -4.92
CA VAL A 122 4.12 -21.71 -3.77
C VAL A 122 5.57 -21.22 -3.95
N MET A 123 6.39 -21.91 -4.73
CA MET A 123 7.80 -21.58 -4.93
C MET A 123 8.11 -21.19 -6.36
N THR A 124 8.82 -20.07 -6.50
CA THR A 124 9.42 -19.67 -7.78
C THR A 124 10.72 -20.42 -8.04
N LYS A 125 11.52 -20.63 -6.99
CA LYS A 125 12.85 -21.24 -7.08
C LYS A 125 13.25 -21.79 -5.71
N ALA A 126 13.96 -22.92 -5.70
CA ALA A 126 14.71 -23.40 -4.55
C ALA A 126 16.17 -23.63 -4.97
N THR A 127 17.11 -23.16 -4.16
CA THR A 127 18.54 -23.41 -4.37
C THR A 127 19.09 -24.21 -3.21
N VAL A 128 19.86 -25.24 -3.54
CA VAL A 128 20.46 -26.14 -2.55
C VAL A 128 21.97 -25.92 -2.59
N TYR A 129 22.53 -25.60 -1.44
CA TYR A 129 23.97 -25.48 -1.25
C TYR A 129 24.45 -26.57 -0.31
N ARG A 130 25.53 -27.21 -0.67
CA ARG A 130 26.23 -28.17 0.18
C ARG A 130 27.54 -27.55 0.64
N SER A 131 27.69 -27.41 1.94
CA SER A 131 28.92 -26.90 2.56
C SER A 131 30.02 -27.97 2.53
N GLN A 132 31.29 -27.56 2.72
CA GLN A 132 32.42 -28.47 2.84
C GLN A 132 32.27 -29.40 4.06
N ASP A 133 31.51 -29.02 5.07
CA ASP A 133 31.20 -29.80 6.28
C ASP A 133 29.98 -30.69 6.14
N ASP A 134 29.57 -30.99 4.90
CA ASP A 134 28.41 -31.83 4.57
C ASP A 134 27.04 -31.33 5.02
N GLN A 135 26.97 -30.06 5.44
CA GLN A 135 25.71 -29.42 5.78
C GLN A 135 24.97 -28.97 4.52
N LEU A 136 23.68 -29.31 4.47
CA LEU A 136 22.79 -28.97 3.37
C LEU A 136 21.97 -27.75 3.74
N THR A 137 22.15 -26.66 3.00
CA THR A 137 21.35 -25.43 3.18
C THR A 137 20.43 -25.27 1.98
N ILE A 138 19.13 -25.11 2.24
CA ILE A 138 18.11 -24.92 1.21
C ILE A 138 17.57 -23.50 1.33
N HIS A 139 17.73 -22.72 0.27
CA HIS A 139 17.11 -21.41 0.15
C HIS A 139 15.85 -21.52 -0.71
N ILE A 140 14.70 -21.16 -0.16
CA ILE A 140 13.41 -21.18 -0.82
C ILE A 140 13.02 -19.75 -1.18
N TYR A 141 12.64 -19.54 -2.43
CA TYR A 141 12.12 -18.27 -2.93
C TYR A 141 10.63 -18.41 -3.16
N PRO A 142 9.77 -17.88 -2.27
CA PRO A 142 8.33 -18.00 -2.39
C PRO A 142 7.80 -17.20 -3.59
N ASN A 143 6.72 -17.69 -4.19
CA ASN A 143 5.95 -16.98 -5.20
C ASN A 143 4.91 -16.12 -4.50
N LEU A 144 5.32 -14.93 -4.03
CA LEU A 144 4.41 -13.98 -3.40
C LEU A 144 3.67 -13.19 -4.49
N PRO A 145 2.36 -13.00 -4.38
CA PRO A 145 1.62 -12.12 -5.27
C PRO A 145 2.18 -10.69 -5.15
N LYS A 146 2.42 -10.07 -6.31
CA LYS A 146 2.92 -8.69 -6.41
C LYS A 146 1.81 -7.71 -6.07
#